data_cf192e8495acd2da3a1e0347f54b397f
#
_entry.id   cf192e8495acd2da3a1e0347f54b397f
#
_cell.length_a   1.000
_cell.length_b   1.000
_cell.length_c   1.000
_cell.angle_alpha   90.00
_cell.angle_beta   90.00
_cell.angle_gamma   90.00
#
_symmetry.space_group_name_H-M   'P 1'
#
loop_
_entity.id
_entity.type
_entity.pdbx_description
1 polymer ?
#
loop_
_entity_poly.entity_id
_entity_poly.type
_entity_poly.pdbx_seq_one_letter_code
_entity_poly.pdbx_strand_id
1 'polypeptide(L)' 'MKTRIRELRAVHGLTQVELARRVGVRRETIVFLEKGKYNPSLQLAYSIARLFELPIEEVFILDS' A
#
# COMPACT_ATOMS: atom_id res chain seq x y z
N MET A 1 -9.06 -7.72 4.34
CA MET A 1 -9.00 -6.62 3.38
C MET A 1 -8.06 -6.97 2.25
N LYS A 2 -8.43 -6.68 1.03
CA LYS A 2 -7.57 -6.91 -0.12
C LYS A 2 -6.91 -5.61 -0.54
N THR A 3 -5.71 -5.70 -1.11
CA THR A 3 -5.04 -4.51 -1.63
C THR A 3 -4.51 -4.80 -3.03
N ARG A 4 -4.27 -3.73 -3.77
CA ARG A 4 -3.61 -3.79 -5.08
C ARG A 4 -2.17 -3.29 -4.99
N ILE A 5 -1.61 -3.22 -3.79
CA ILE A 5 -0.28 -2.64 -3.58
C ILE A 5 0.79 -3.38 -4.37
N ARG A 6 0.77 -4.72 -4.33
CA ARG A 6 1.78 -5.51 -5.03
C ARG A 6 1.70 -5.28 -6.55
N GLU A 7 0.49 -5.26 -7.08
CA GLU A 7 0.26 -5.00 -8.50
C GLU A 7 0.75 -3.60 -8.87
N LEU A 8 0.38 -2.61 -8.07
CA LEU A 8 0.75 -1.22 -8.34
C LEU A 8 2.25 -0.99 -8.20
N ARG A 9 2.89 -1.67 -7.23
CA ARG A 9 4.35 -1.61 -7.12
C ARG A 9 5.01 -2.11 -8.41
N ALA A 10 4.51 -3.24 -8.93
CA ALA A 10 5.07 -3.81 -10.15
C ALA A 10 4.96 -2.82 -11.32
N VAL A 11 3.79 -2.20 -11.45
CA VAL A 11 3.56 -1.20 -12.50
C VAL A 11 4.54 -0.03 -12.38
N HIS A 12 4.81 0.42 -11.15
CA HIS A 12 5.69 1.57 -10.91
C HIS A 12 7.16 1.19 -10.74
N GLY A 13 7.49 -0.09 -10.84
CA GLY A 13 8.87 -0.54 -10.70
C GLY A 13 9.43 -0.39 -9.30
N LEU A 14 8.61 -0.50 -8.27
CA LEU A 14 9.02 -0.31 -6.87
C LEU A 14 9.13 -1.63 -6.14
N THR A 15 10.22 -1.80 -5.38
CA THR A 15 10.33 -2.91 -4.43
C THR A 15 9.55 -2.57 -3.15
N GLN A 16 9.34 -3.58 -2.30
CA GLN A 16 8.71 -3.35 -1.01
C GLN A 16 9.52 -2.35 -0.17
N VAL A 17 10.84 -2.47 -0.21
CA VAL A 17 11.71 -1.56 0.53
C VAL A 17 11.57 -0.12 0.01
N GLU A 18 11.54 0.03 -1.31
CA GLU A 18 11.42 1.36 -1.90
C GLU A 18 10.07 2.01 -1.55
N LEU A 19 8.99 1.25 -1.65
CA LEU A 19 7.68 1.77 -1.26
C LEU A 19 7.66 2.16 0.21
N ALA A 20 8.16 1.27 1.08
CA ALA A 20 8.21 1.54 2.52
C ALA A 20 8.96 2.83 2.82
N ARG A 21 10.11 3.00 2.18
CA ARG A 21 10.93 4.21 2.36
C ARG A 21 10.17 5.46 1.94
N ARG A 22 9.48 5.39 0.82
CA ARG A 22 8.76 6.55 0.29
C ARG A 22 7.60 7.00 1.18
N VAL A 23 6.94 6.06 1.86
CA VAL A 23 5.82 6.41 2.72
C VAL A 23 6.19 6.41 4.21
N GLY A 24 7.48 6.24 4.52
CA GLY A 24 7.98 6.42 5.88
C GLY A 24 7.66 5.31 6.85
N VAL A 25 7.57 4.07 6.38
CA VAL A 25 7.33 2.91 7.25
C VAL A 25 8.37 1.85 7.00
N ARG A 26 8.36 0.80 7.82
CA ARG A 26 9.27 -0.34 7.65
C ARG A 26 8.76 -1.25 6.55
N ARG A 27 9.68 -2.00 5.94
CA ARG A 27 9.35 -2.97 4.92
C ARG A 27 8.29 -3.96 5.39
N GLU A 28 8.40 -4.42 6.65
CA GLU A 28 7.45 -5.38 7.22
C GLU A 28 6.02 -4.88 7.18
N THR A 29 5.83 -3.57 7.37
CA THR A 29 4.51 -2.98 7.28
C THR A 29 3.92 -3.18 5.88
N ILE A 30 4.72 -2.97 4.85
CA ILE A 30 4.27 -3.19 3.48
C ILE A 30 3.96 -4.67 3.24
N VAL A 31 4.82 -5.56 3.75
CA VAL A 31 4.60 -7.01 3.62
C VAL A 31 3.24 -7.40 4.21
N PHE A 32 2.94 -6.93 5.43
CA PHE A 32 1.67 -7.25 6.10
C PHE A 32 0.47 -6.63 5.38
N LEU A 33 0.63 -5.42 4.87
CA LEU A 33 -0.44 -4.80 4.07
C LEU A 33 -0.76 -5.65 2.84
N GLU A 34 0.27 -6.10 2.13
CA GLU A 34 0.07 -6.90 0.91
C GLU A 34 -0.60 -8.23 1.20
N LYS A 35 -0.40 -8.77 2.41
CA LYS A 35 -1.04 -10.01 2.83
C LYS A 35 -2.47 -9.80 3.34
N GLY A 36 -2.92 -8.56 3.45
CA GLY A 36 -4.23 -8.25 3.97
C GLY A 36 -4.37 -8.48 5.46
N LYS A 37 -3.25 -8.55 6.19
CA LYS A 37 -3.25 -8.87 7.62
C LYS A 37 -3.06 -7.66 8.52
N TYR A 38 -3.09 -6.47 7.96
CA TYR A 38 -2.85 -5.26 8.71
C TYR A 38 -3.71 -4.14 8.15
N ASN A 39 -4.43 -3.46 9.02
CA ASN A 39 -5.24 -2.32 8.62
C ASN A 39 -4.40 -1.06 8.79
N PRO A 40 -4.08 -0.36 7.70
CA PRO A 40 -3.27 0.84 7.82
C PRO A 40 -4.04 1.97 8.48
N SER A 41 -3.30 2.91 9.09
CA SER A 41 -3.90 4.16 9.51
C SER A 41 -4.41 4.89 8.26
N LEU A 42 -5.35 5.80 8.46
CA LEU A 42 -5.86 6.60 7.35
C LEU A 42 -4.73 7.36 6.66
N GLN A 43 -3.81 7.91 7.45
CA GLN A 43 -2.69 8.67 6.91
C GLN A 43 -1.79 7.79 6.04
N LEU A 44 -1.48 6.58 6.48
CA LEU A 44 -0.65 5.66 5.70
C LEU A 44 -1.36 5.25 4.41
N ALA A 45 -2.64 4.92 4.51
CA ALA A 45 -3.43 4.55 3.33
C ALA A 45 -3.45 5.69 2.31
N TYR A 46 -3.64 6.90 2.80
CA TYR A 46 -3.65 8.09 1.95
C TYR A 46 -2.28 8.30 1.27
N SER A 47 -1.19 8.16 2.03
CA SER A 47 0.16 8.33 1.49
C SER A 47 0.46 7.34 0.39
N ILE A 48 0.07 6.08 0.59
CA ILE A 48 0.28 5.04 -0.42
C ILE A 48 -0.55 5.33 -1.67
N ALA A 49 -1.82 5.68 -1.49
CA ALA A 49 -2.70 5.97 -2.61
C ALA A 49 -2.19 7.18 -3.40
N ARG A 50 -1.73 8.22 -2.71
CA ARG A 50 -1.16 9.40 -3.34
C ARG A 50 0.07 9.07 -4.17
N LEU A 51 0.91 8.18 -3.66
CA LEU A 51 2.11 7.78 -4.39
C LEU A 51 1.74 7.12 -5.71
N PHE A 52 0.69 6.33 -5.72
CA PHE A 52 0.22 5.67 -6.94
C PHE A 52 -0.76 6.53 -7.75
N GLU A 53 -1.07 7.73 -7.28
CA GLU A 53 -1.99 8.68 -7.92
C GLU A 53 -3.38 8.09 -8.12
N LEU A 54 -3.87 7.38 -7.11
CA LEU A 54 -5.18 6.74 -7.11
C LEU A 54 -5.93 7.11 -5.82
N PRO A 55 -7.27 7.07 -5.84
CA PRO A 55 -8.02 7.20 -4.60
C PRO A 55 -7.80 5.97 -3.72
N ILE A 56 -7.99 6.13 -2.40
CA ILE A 56 -7.74 5.06 -1.43
C ILE A 56 -8.52 3.80 -1.79
N GLU A 57 -9.76 3.94 -2.21
CA GLU A 57 -10.63 2.79 -2.50
C GLU A 57 -10.19 2.01 -3.75
N GLU A 58 -9.30 2.57 -4.55
CA GLU A 58 -8.71 1.87 -5.69
C GLU A 58 -7.47 1.06 -5.29
N VAL A 59 -6.92 1.34 -4.13
CA VAL A 59 -5.73 0.65 -3.61
C VAL A 59 -6.12 -0.36 -2.54
N PHE A 60 -7.03 0.01 -1.64
CA PHE A 60 -7.48 -0.82 -0.54
C PHE A 60 -8.95 -1.19 -0.77
N ILE A 61 -9.20 -2.47 -0.99
CA ILE A 61 -10.54 -2.95 -1.32
C ILE A 61 -11.15 -3.57 -0.07
N LEU A 62 -12.20 -2.93 0.41
CA LEU A 62 -12.90 -3.41 1.60
C LEU A 62 -13.91 -4.46 1.16
N ASP A 63 -13.91 -5.60 1.88
CA ASP A 63 -14.92 -6.61 1.68
C ASP A 63 -16.17 -6.16 2.42
N SER A 64 -17.25 -6.04 1.70
CA SER A 64 -18.53 -5.66 2.30
C SER A 64 -19.21 -6.87 2.94
#